data_d6bba19212e95cec20271a3f280f2398
#
_entry.id   d6bba19212e95cec20271a3f280f2398
#
_cell.length_a   1.000
_cell.length_b   1.000
_cell.length_c   1.000
_cell.angle_alpha   90.00
_cell.angle_beta   90.00
_cell.angle_gamma   90.00
#
_symmetry.space_group_name_H-M   'P 1'
#
loop_
_entity.id
_entity.type
_entity.pdbx_description
1 polymer ?
#
loop_
_entity_poly.entity_id
_entity_poly.type
_entity_poly.pdbx_seq_one_letter_code
_entity_poly.pdbx_strand_id
1 'polypeptide(L)'
;MIKTNLSKFANKKYGQNFLKDERYVYKIIQSMPKDDLRVVEIGPGLGDLTAQLLKAKRVIAFEVDKRLCEHLNHEFKDFIEKKSFELSCGDVFTHWENGSLIDEPYHLVANLPYYIATRIILRAMRDDNCKSILVMVQKEVADKFAANSGDKEFSALSVLASCVGKATLCFEVPPEAFVPPPKIVSAVLMINKNLSLDDDNFDDFLRVAFAQPRKKLISNLAKSYSKEALETKFAMEMMDTNIRPHEATTQNYKDLYKYTKEFSNGK
;
A
#
# COMPACT_ATOMS: atom_id res chain seq x y z
N MET A 1 -20.36 25.11 18.97
CA MET A 1 -19.56 23.98 18.46
C MET A 1 -19.87 22.75 19.30
N ILE A 2 -20.67 21.85 18.79
CA ILE A 2 -21.01 20.58 19.47
C ILE A 2 -19.74 19.73 19.32
N LYS A 3 -19.00 19.51 20.42
CA LYS A 3 -18.00 18.45 20.49
C LYS A 3 -18.74 17.13 20.39
N THR A 4 -19.08 16.71 19.19
CA THR A 4 -19.60 15.39 18.91
C THR A 4 -18.57 14.42 19.47
N ASN A 5 -19.02 13.50 20.33
CA ASN A 5 -18.12 12.54 20.98
C ASN A 5 -17.64 11.55 19.89
N LEU A 6 -16.63 11.98 19.13
CA LEU A 6 -16.10 11.30 17.93
C LEU A 6 -15.72 9.85 18.21
N SER A 7 -15.32 9.55 19.46
CA SER A 7 -15.02 8.17 19.87
C SER A 7 -16.25 7.23 19.78
N LYS A 8 -17.49 7.77 19.81
CA LYS A 8 -18.72 6.98 19.65
C LYS A 8 -18.96 6.55 18.19
N PHE A 9 -18.39 7.25 17.22
CA PHE A 9 -18.47 6.86 15.82
C PHE A 9 -17.48 5.74 15.46
N ALA A 10 -16.35 5.67 16.17
CA ALA A 10 -15.32 4.68 15.87
C ALA A 10 -15.82 3.25 16.14
N ASN A 11 -15.84 2.44 15.09
CA ASN A 11 -16.20 1.03 15.17
C ASN A 11 -14.92 0.18 15.18
N LYS A 12 -14.69 -0.54 16.29
CA LYS A 12 -13.53 -1.42 16.45
C LYS A 12 -13.47 -2.52 15.37
N LYS A 13 -14.64 -2.97 14.85
CA LYS A 13 -14.72 -3.96 13.77
C LYS A 13 -13.97 -3.50 12.51
N TYR A 14 -13.97 -2.21 12.23
CA TYR A 14 -13.33 -1.60 11.05
C TYR A 14 -11.99 -0.94 11.39
N GLY A 15 -11.48 -1.07 12.62
CA GLY A 15 -10.19 -0.48 13.02
C GLY A 15 -10.11 1.04 12.84
N GLN A 16 -11.23 1.76 13.05
CA GLN A 16 -11.35 3.17 12.74
C GLN A 16 -10.57 4.06 13.72
N ASN A 17 -9.61 4.83 13.17
CA ASN A 17 -8.87 5.89 13.84
C ASN A 17 -8.95 7.12 12.92
N PHE A 18 -9.74 8.13 13.30
CA PHE A 18 -9.97 9.31 12.48
C PHE A 18 -8.83 10.32 12.67
N LEU A 19 -8.14 10.66 11.58
CA LEU A 19 -7.12 11.71 11.59
C LEU A 19 -7.80 13.07 11.82
N LYS A 20 -7.45 13.76 12.92
CA LYS A 20 -8.08 15.02 13.33
C LYS A 20 -7.12 16.20 13.37
N ASP A 21 -5.84 15.95 13.33
CA ASP A 21 -4.83 17.01 13.28
C ASP A 21 -4.68 17.52 11.86
N GLU A 22 -5.22 18.72 11.61
CA GLU A 22 -5.22 19.37 10.30
C GLU A 22 -3.80 19.58 9.73
N ARG A 23 -2.78 19.67 10.59
CA ARG A 23 -1.38 19.81 10.15
C ARG A 23 -0.92 18.60 9.34
N TYR A 24 -1.33 17.40 9.73
CA TYR A 24 -0.99 16.16 9.02
C TYR A 24 -1.86 15.98 7.78
N VAL A 25 -3.14 16.34 7.83
CA VAL A 25 -4.01 16.37 6.65
C VAL A 25 -3.40 17.30 5.59
N TYR A 26 -2.97 18.51 5.98
CA TYR A 26 -2.29 19.46 5.08
C TYR A 26 -1.00 18.87 4.49
N LYS A 27 -0.16 18.21 5.30
CA LYS A 27 1.08 17.56 4.81
C LYS A 27 0.77 16.47 3.77
N ILE A 28 -0.31 15.68 3.95
CA ILE A 28 -0.75 14.68 2.95
C ILE A 28 -1.09 15.39 1.64
N ILE A 29 -1.90 16.45 1.68
CA ILE A 29 -2.27 17.23 0.48
C ILE A 29 -1.03 17.80 -0.22
N GLN A 30 -0.06 18.32 0.53
CA GLN A 30 1.20 18.85 -0.05
C GLN A 30 2.09 17.76 -0.68
N SER A 31 1.95 16.50 -0.24
CA SER A 31 2.70 15.37 -0.77
C SER A 31 2.07 14.75 -2.03
N MET A 32 0.85 15.15 -2.40
CA MET A 32 0.16 14.63 -3.58
C MET A 32 0.83 15.08 -4.89
N PRO A 33 0.72 14.27 -5.96
CA PRO A 33 1.03 14.72 -7.32
C PRO A 33 0.21 15.96 -7.72
N LYS A 34 0.84 16.86 -8.46
CA LYS A 34 0.26 18.17 -8.83
C LYS A 34 -0.36 18.21 -10.24
N ASP A 35 -0.70 17.04 -10.78
CA ASP A 35 -1.44 16.90 -12.02
C ASP A 35 -2.97 17.03 -11.80
N ASP A 36 -3.77 16.80 -12.84
CA ASP A 36 -5.24 16.90 -12.81
C ASP A 36 -5.94 15.54 -12.67
N LEU A 37 -5.19 14.45 -12.37
CA LEU A 37 -5.80 13.15 -12.20
C LEU A 37 -6.73 13.13 -10.99
N ARG A 38 -7.76 12.30 -11.10
CA ARG A 38 -8.74 12.06 -10.05
C ARG A 38 -8.07 11.38 -8.84
N VAL A 39 -8.61 11.63 -7.67
CA VAL A 39 -8.21 10.94 -6.44
C VAL A 39 -9.25 9.86 -6.10
N VAL A 40 -8.75 8.68 -5.76
CA VAL A 40 -9.54 7.63 -5.09
C VAL A 40 -9.16 7.62 -3.62
N GLU A 41 -10.16 7.71 -2.73
CA GLU A 41 -10.00 7.61 -1.29
C GLU A 41 -10.69 6.33 -0.78
N ILE A 42 -9.95 5.48 -0.05
CA ILE A 42 -10.52 4.27 0.56
C ILE A 42 -10.62 4.47 2.07
N GLY A 43 -11.84 4.35 2.61
CA GLY A 43 -12.14 4.59 4.02
C GLY A 43 -12.07 6.08 4.39
N PRO A 44 -12.88 6.95 3.78
CA PRO A 44 -12.92 8.39 4.07
C PRO A 44 -13.30 8.71 5.54
N GLY A 45 -13.94 7.76 6.22
CA GLY A 45 -14.31 7.92 7.62
C GLY A 45 -15.31 9.05 7.82
N LEU A 46 -14.92 10.06 8.59
CA LEU A 46 -15.75 11.27 8.82
C LEU A 46 -15.55 12.36 7.76
N GLY A 47 -14.65 12.14 6.77
CA GLY A 47 -14.46 13.04 5.65
C GLY A 47 -13.45 14.17 5.88
N ASP A 48 -12.65 14.12 6.95
CA ASP A 48 -11.65 15.18 7.22
C ASP A 48 -10.61 15.32 6.10
N LEU A 49 -10.11 14.19 5.58
CA LEU A 49 -9.21 14.18 4.43
C LEU A 49 -9.97 14.51 3.14
N THR A 50 -11.14 13.90 2.94
CA THR A 50 -12.05 14.15 1.80
C THR A 50 -12.30 15.63 1.58
N ALA A 51 -12.63 16.37 2.66
CA ALA A 51 -12.91 17.81 2.59
C ALA A 51 -11.72 18.63 2.07
N GLN A 52 -10.49 18.22 2.33
CA GLN A 52 -9.31 18.90 1.80
C GLN A 52 -8.97 18.44 0.37
N LEU A 53 -9.16 17.15 0.06
CA LEU A 53 -9.00 16.62 -1.30
C LEU A 53 -9.92 17.32 -2.30
N LEU A 54 -11.18 17.53 -1.93
CA LEU A 54 -12.21 18.18 -2.77
C LEU A 54 -11.93 19.66 -3.09
N LYS A 55 -11.01 20.32 -2.36
CA LYS A 55 -10.57 21.68 -2.71
C LYS A 55 -9.65 21.70 -3.92
N ALA A 56 -9.01 20.60 -4.26
CA ALA A 56 -8.00 20.52 -5.29
C ALA A 56 -8.29 19.48 -6.39
N LYS A 57 -9.10 18.47 -6.11
CA LYS A 57 -9.28 17.29 -6.99
C LYS A 57 -10.74 16.85 -7.04
N ARG A 58 -11.12 16.13 -8.11
CA ARG A 58 -12.33 15.29 -8.10
C ARG A 58 -12.02 14.02 -7.33
N VAL A 59 -12.93 13.58 -6.48
CA VAL A 59 -12.72 12.45 -5.56
C VAL A 59 -13.78 11.37 -5.78
N ILE A 60 -13.35 10.11 -5.85
CA ILE A 60 -14.21 8.94 -5.67
C ILE A 60 -13.82 8.30 -4.35
N ALA A 61 -14.77 8.07 -3.44
CA ALA A 61 -14.53 7.44 -2.17
C ALA A 61 -15.25 6.10 -2.03
N PHE A 62 -14.61 5.14 -1.34
CA PHE A 62 -15.17 3.83 -1.02
C PHE A 62 -15.25 3.68 0.50
N GLU A 63 -16.46 3.50 1.05
CA GLU A 63 -16.70 3.34 2.48
C GLU A 63 -17.55 2.10 2.77
N VAL A 64 -17.09 1.26 3.70
CA VAL A 64 -17.77 0.00 4.05
C VAL A 64 -18.81 0.18 5.17
N ASP A 65 -18.65 1.19 6.03
CA ASP A 65 -19.56 1.47 7.13
C ASP A 65 -20.74 2.31 6.65
N LYS A 66 -21.93 1.70 6.57
CA LYS A 66 -23.17 2.35 6.12
C LYS A 66 -23.51 3.64 6.88
N ARG A 67 -23.19 3.71 8.19
CA ARG A 67 -23.44 4.91 9.01
C ARG A 67 -22.55 6.08 8.56
N LEU A 68 -21.29 5.78 8.16
CA LEU A 68 -20.39 6.79 7.62
C LEU A 68 -20.79 7.16 6.19
N CYS A 69 -21.30 6.22 5.39
CA CYS A 69 -21.88 6.55 4.08
C CYS A 69 -23.03 7.56 4.19
N GLU A 70 -23.96 7.36 5.14
CA GLU A 70 -25.08 8.29 5.36
C GLU A 70 -24.58 9.68 5.79
N HIS A 71 -23.58 9.71 6.68
CA HIS A 71 -22.92 10.95 7.10
C HIS A 71 -22.27 11.67 5.92
N LEU A 72 -21.45 10.97 5.12
CA LEU A 72 -20.74 11.54 3.98
C LEU A 72 -21.68 12.05 2.89
N ASN A 73 -22.77 11.31 2.59
CA ASN A 73 -23.78 11.76 1.64
C ASN A 73 -24.45 13.06 2.09
N HIS A 74 -24.67 13.24 3.38
CA HIS A 74 -25.24 14.48 3.94
C HIS A 74 -24.20 15.62 3.92
N GLU A 75 -22.99 15.36 4.43
CA GLU A 75 -21.93 16.37 4.58
C GLU A 75 -21.44 16.91 3.23
N PHE A 76 -21.30 16.02 2.22
CA PHE A 76 -20.75 16.38 0.91
C PHE A 76 -21.82 16.48 -0.19
N LYS A 77 -23.09 16.69 0.16
CA LYS A 77 -24.22 16.74 -0.78
C LYS A 77 -23.95 17.68 -1.96
N ASP A 78 -23.49 18.90 -1.72
CA ASP A 78 -23.22 19.91 -2.75
C ASP A 78 -22.12 19.46 -3.74
N PHE A 79 -21.10 18.72 -3.25
CA PHE A 79 -20.04 18.17 -4.10
C PHE A 79 -20.53 16.98 -4.93
N ILE A 80 -21.45 16.17 -4.41
CA ILE A 80 -22.12 15.08 -5.12
C ILE A 80 -22.98 15.65 -6.24
N GLU A 81 -23.80 16.66 -5.96
CA GLU A 81 -24.66 17.31 -6.96
C GLU A 81 -23.82 17.96 -8.10
N LYS A 82 -22.64 18.49 -7.77
CA LYS A 82 -21.67 19.05 -8.74
C LYS A 82 -20.81 18.00 -9.44
N LYS A 83 -20.98 16.70 -9.12
CA LYS A 83 -20.18 15.57 -9.65
C LYS A 83 -18.67 15.71 -9.40
N SER A 84 -18.26 16.42 -8.36
CA SER A 84 -16.88 16.52 -7.90
C SER A 84 -16.55 15.50 -6.82
N PHE A 85 -17.58 14.92 -6.18
CA PHE A 85 -17.47 13.81 -5.25
C PHE A 85 -18.41 12.67 -5.66
N GLU A 86 -17.88 11.45 -5.68
CA GLU A 86 -18.65 10.23 -5.86
C GLU A 86 -18.39 9.31 -4.67
N LEU A 87 -19.44 8.77 -4.06
CA LEU A 87 -19.34 7.85 -2.92
C LEU A 87 -19.90 6.48 -3.28
N SER A 88 -19.06 5.46 -3.15
CA SER A 88 -19.45 4.06 -3.27
C SER A 88 -19.48 3.39 -1.90
N CYS A 89 -20.65 2.87 -1.52
CA CYS A 89 -20.84 2.24 -0.22
C CYS A 89 -20.75 0.73 -0.33
N GLY A 90 -19.74 0.13 0.31
CA GLY A 90 -19.52 -1.31 0.30
C GLY A 90 -18.04 -1.67 0.47
N ASP A 91 -17.76 -2.97 0.35
CA ASP A 91 -16.37 -3.44 0.37
C ASP A 91 -15.68 -3.05 -0.95
N VAL A 92 -14.58 -2.32 -0.87
CA VAL A 92 -13.80 -1.89 -2.03
C VAL A 92 -13.33 -3.07 -2.88
N PHE A 93 -13.07 -4.22 -2.30
CA PHE A 93 -12.61 -5.39 -3.04
C PHE A 93 -13.66 -5.98 -3.96
N THR A 94 -14.96 -5.78 -3.69
CA THR A 94 -16.04 -6.19 -4.61
C THR A 94 -16.07 -5.33 -5.88
N HIS A 95 -15.60 -4.08 -5.79
CA HIS A 95 -15.45 -3.20 -6.96
C HIS A 95 -14.13 -3.45 -7.70
N TRP A 96 -13.18 -4.10 -7.04
CA TRP A 96 -11.81 -4.33 -7.54
C TRP A 96 -11.57 -5.79 -7.99
N GLU A 97 -12.62 -6.51 -8.38
CA GLU A 97 -12.51 -7.94 -8.73
C GLU A 97 -11.76 -8.15 -10.04
N ASN A 98 -12.03 -7.31 -11.05
CA ASN A 98 -11.47 -7.46 -12.39
C ASN A 98 -10.77 -6.16 -12.84
N GLY A 99 -9.44 -6.22 -12.94
CA GLY A 99 -8.66 -5.10 -13.49
C GLY A 99 -8.54 -3.90 -12.54
N SER A 100 -8.85 -2.71 -13.03
CA SER A 100 -8.72 -1.44 -12.32
C SER A 100 -9.93 -1.13 -11.44
N LEU A 101 -9.71 -0.38 -10.35
CA LEU A 101 -10.76 0.05 -9.43
C LEU A 101 -11.73 1.04 -10.09
N ILE A 102 -11.21 1.90 -10.97
CA ILE A 102 -11.98 2.81 -11.82
C ILE A 102 -11.40 2.81 -13.23
N ASP A 103 -12.22 3.21 -14.23
CA ASP A 103 -11.88 3.11 -15.66
C ASP A 103 -10.99 4.26 -16.18
N GLU A 104 -10.50 5.12 -15.31
CA GLU A 104 -9.62 6.25 -15.66
C GLU A 104 -8.38 6.29 -14.77
N PRO A 105 -7.26 6.92 -15.21
CA PRO A 105 -6.07 7.11 -14.38
C PRO A 105 -6.38 7.89 -13.10
N TYR A 106 -5.81 7.44 -11.97
CA TYR A 106 -6.06 8.03 -10.66
C TYR A 106 -4.87 7.95 -9.71
N HIS A 107 -4.93 8.71 -8.62
CA HIS A 107 -4.07 8.58 -7.46
C HIS A 107 -4.85 8.00 -6.29
N LEU A 108 -4.31 6.97 -5.63
CA LEU A 108 -4.84 6.49 -4.38
C LEU A 108 -4.31 7.37 -3.24
N VAL A 109 -5.20 8.09 -2.54
CA VAL A 109 -4.84 8.91 -1.37
C VAL A 109 -5.77 8.54 -0.22
N ALA A 110 -5.24 7.97 0.86
CA ALA A 110 -6.10 7.45 1.92
C ALA A 110 -5.40 7.33 3.28
N ASN A 111 -6.19 7.47 4.36
CA ASN A 111 -5.84 6.97 5.70
C ASN A 111 -6.38 5.54 5.83
N LEU A 112 -5.57 4.53 5.52
CA LEU A 112 -6.05 3.15 5.40
C LEU A 112 -6.29 2.47 6.77
N PRO A 113 -7.36 1.67 6.91
CA PRO A 113 -7.51 0.77 8.04
C PRO A 113 -6.35 -0.23 8.09
N TYR A 114 -5.65 -0.32 9.22
CA TYR A 114 -4.39 -1.06 9.31
C TYR A 114 -4.49 -2.54 8.95
N TYR A 115 -5.62 -3.19 9.29
CA TYR A 115 -5.82 -4.63 9.08
C TYR A 115 -5.91 -5.03 7.60
N ILE A 116 -6.20 -4.09 6.68
CA ILE A 116 -6.31 -4.33 5.23
C ILE A 116 -5.32 -3.50 4.40
N ALA A 117 -4.55 -2.62 5.03
CA ALA A 117 -3.69 -1.65 4.34
C ALA A 117 -2.72 -2.31 3.35
N THR A 118 -2.00 -3.35 3.78
CA THR A 118 -1.07 -4.08 2.91
C THR A 118 -1.78 -4.68 1.69
N ARG A 119 -2.97 -5.27 1.88
CA ARG A 119 -3.75 -5.86 0.78
C ARG A 119 -4.20 -4.80 -0.23
N ILE A 120 -4.64 -3.62 0.26
CA ILE A 120 -5.01 -2.49 -0.62
C ILE A 120 -3.80 -2.00 -1.40
N ILE A 121 -2.65 -1.79 -0.76
CA ILE A 121 -1.43 -1.32 -1.42
C ILE A 121 -1.00 -2.31 -2.51
N LEU A 122 -0.93 -3.61 -2.21
CA LEU A 122 -0.57 -4.64 -3.17
C LEU A 122 -1.55 -4.69 -4.36
N ARG A 123 -2.86 -4.51 -4.11
CA ARG A 123 -3.85 -4.45 -5.17
C ARG A 123 -3.67 -3.19 -6.04
N ALA A 124 -3.42 -2.04 -5.43
CA ALA A 124 -3.16 -0.78 -6.13
C ALA A 124 -1.85 -0.84 -6.96
N MET A 125 -0.85 -1.59 -6.49
CA MET A 125 0.38 -1.82 -7.26
C MET A 125 0.13 -2.64 -8.54
N ARG A 126 -0.92 -3.47 -8.59
CA ARG A 126 -1.35 -4.25 -9.76
C ARG A 126 -2.33 -3.52 -10.66
N ASP A 127 -2.91 -2.43 -10.21
CA ASP A 127 -3.90 -1.66 -10.95
C ASP A 127 -3.20 -0.70 -11.93
N ASP A 128 -3.40 -0.90 -13.23
CA ASP A 128 -2.76 -0.10 -14.28
C ASP A 128 -3.22 1.36 -14.29
N ASN A 129 -4.44 1.63 -13.82
CA ASN A 129 -4.97 2.98 -13.72
C ASN A 129 -4.47 3.73 -12.48
N CYS A 130 -4.02 3.03 -11.43
CA CYS A 130 -3.40 3.64 -10.26
C CYS A 130 -1.99 4.14 -10.61
N LYS A 131 -1.78 5.46 -10.63
CA LYS A 131 -0.50 6.10 -11.01
C LYS A 131 0.40 6.38 -9.80
N SER A 132 -0.18 6.63 -8.64
CA SER A 132 0.57 6.71 -7.38
C SER A 132 -0.29 6.27 -6.20
N ILE A 133 0.38 5.90 -5.12
CA ILE A 133 -0.22 5.44 -3.87
C ILE A 133 0.35 6.32 -2.77
N LEU A 134 -0.45 7.24 -2.21
CA LEU A 134 -0.09 8.09 -1.07
C LEU A 134 -1.00 7.70 0.09
N VAL A 135 -0.49 6.87 0.99
CA VAL A 135 -1.33 6.29 2.03
C VAL A 135 -0.71 6.42 3.41
N MET A 136 -1.57 6.62 4.41
CA MET A 136 -1.16 6.55 5.80
C MET A 136 -1.44 5.16 6.34
N VAL A 137 -0.42 4.54 6.91
CA VAL A 137 -0.41 3.17 7.43
C VAL A 137 0.37 3.10 8.75
N GLN A 138 0.43 1.93 9.38
CA GLN A 138 1.36 1.72 10.49
C GLN A 138 2.81 1.96 10.03
N LYS A 139 3.63 2.60 10.87
CA LYS A 139 5.04 2.91 10.53
C LYS A 139 5.81 1.67 10.09
N GLU A 140 5.66 0.54 10.78
CA GLU A 140 6.31 -0.73 10.41
C GLU A 140 5.96 -1.18 8.98
N VAL A 141 4.71 -0.96 8.54
CA VAL A 141 4.29 -1.29 7.17
C VAL A 141 4.94 -0.34 6.17
N ALA A 142 4.97 0.96 6.45
CA ALA A 142 5.64 1.94 5.60
C ALA A 142 7.14 1.66 5.48
N ASP A 143 7.81 1.34 6.59
CA ASP A 143 9.23 0.97 6.62
C ASP A 143 9.51 -0.23 5.70
N LYS A 144 8.66 -1.29 5.77
CA LYS A 144 8.79 -2.47 4.91
C LYS A 144 8.61 -2.20 3.42
N PHE A 145 7.77 -1.25 3.04
CA PHE A 145 7.63 -0.89 1.61
C PHE A 145 8.78 0.01 1.13
N ALA A 146 9.28 0.90 1.99
CA ALA A 146 10.27 1.92 1.64
C ALA A 146 11.73 1.50 1.87
N ALA A 147 11.98 0.33 2.49
CA ALA A 147 13.32 -0.16 2.80
C ALA A 147 14.14 -0.49 1.55
N ASN A 148 15.44 -0.27 1.61
CA ASN A 148 16.41 -0.64 0.59
C ASN A 148 17.14 -1.94 0.96
N SER A 149 17.74 -2.60 -0.03
CA SER A 149 18.61 -3.74 0.21
C SER A 149 19.69 -3.40 1.23
N GLY A 150 19.88 -4.28 2.22
CA GLY A 150 20.76 -4.08 3.35
C GLY A 150 20.06 -3.55 4.61
N ASP A 151 18.92 -2.90 4.48
CA ASP A 151 18.13 -2.44 5.62
C ASP A 151 17.48 -3.64 6.33
N LYS A 152 17.37 -3.55 7.66
CA LYS A 152 16.76 -4.60 8.48
C LYS A 152 15.29 -4.87 8.11
N GLU A 153 14.58 -3.84 7.70
CA GLU A 153 13.17 -3.84 7.32
C GLU A 153 12.93 -4.33 5.90
N PHE A 154 14.01 -4.52 5.09
CA PHE A 154 13.90 -5.00 3.72
C PHE A 154 13.23 -6.38 3.65
N SER A 155 12.22 -6.49 2.82
CA SER A 155 11.30 -7.62 2.80
C SER A 155 10.73 -7.85 1.39
N ALA A 156 9.89 -8.87 1.23
CA ALA A 156 9.14 -9.09 0.00
C ALA A 156 8.36 -7.83 -0.45
N LEU A 157 7.81 -7.04 0.50
CA LEU A 157 7.10 -5.81 0.19
C LEU A 157 8.02 -4.74 -0.42
N SER A 158 9.26 -4.64 0.06
CA SER A 158 10.28 -3.72 -0.50
C SER A 158 10.63 -4.10 -1.94
N VAL A 159 10.83 -5.41 -2.18
CA VAL A 159 11.12 -5.93 -3.53
C VAL A 159 9.97 -5.62 -4.48
N LEU A 160 8.72 -5.94 -4.10
CA LEU A 160 7.54 -5.66 -4.90
C LEU A 160 7.37 -4.17 -5.19
N ALA A 161 7.51 -3.30 -4.18
CA ALA A 161 7.44 -1.85 -4.36
C ALA A 161 8.50 -1.34 -5.34
N SER A 162 9.73 -1.84 -5.23
CA SER A 162 10.82 -1.49 -6.14
C SER A 162 10.58 -1.98 -7.58
N CYS A 163 9.76 -3.03 -7.78
CA CYS A 163 9.39 -3.51 -9.11
C CYS A 163 8.43 -2.55 -9.83
N VAL A 164 7.58 -1.85 -9.11
CA VAL A 164 6.58 -0.95 -9.71
C VAL A 164 7.04 0.51 -9.77
N GLY A 165 7.99 0.91 -8.93
CA GLY A 165 8.48 2.28 -8.92
C GLY A 165 9.29 2.62 -7.67
N LYS A 166 9.19 3.88 -7.22
CA LYS A 166 9.89 4.37 -6.04
C LYS A 166 8.95 4.48 -4.85
N ALA A 167 9.24 3.73 -3.79
CA ALA A 167 8.58 3.87 -2.49
C ALA A 167 9.40 4.81 -1.57
N THR A 168 8.70 5.69 -0.84
CA THR A 168 9.33 6.68 0.06
C THR A 168 8.45 6.86 1.29
N LEU A 169 9.01 6.76 2.49
CA LEU A 169 8.36 7.22 3.71
C LEU A 169 8.43 8.76 3.73
N CYS A 170 7.28 9.42 3.64
CA CYS A 170 7.21 10.89 3.58
C CYS A 170 7.42 11.52 4.96
N PHE A 171 6.63 11.08 5.95
CA PHE A 171 6.71 11.55 7.34
C PHE A 171 5.94 10.62 8.28
N GLU A 172 6.27 10.71 9.57
CA GLU A 172 5.58 10.00 10.64
C GLU A 172 4.41 10.82 11.19
N VAL A 173 3.39 10.12 11.71
CA VAL A 173 2.19 10.69 12.31
C VAL A 173 1.98 10.05 13.69
N PRO A 174 2.08 10.82 14.77
CA PRO A 174 1.97 10.30 16.13
C PRO A 174 0.52 9.95 16.47
N PRO A 175 0.30 9.04 17.46
CA PRO A 175 -1.03 8.60 17.86
C PRO A 175 -2.00 9.72 18.25
N GLU A 176 -1.49 10.81 18.82
CA GLU A 176 -2.26 11.97 19.32
C GLU A 176 -2.96 12.74 18.19
N ALA A 177 -2.53 12.53 16.95
CA ALA A 177 -3.17 13.11 15.76
C ALA A 177 -4.55 12.50 15.44
N PHE A 178 -4.91 11.37 16.11
CA PHE A 178 -6.11 10.59 15.81
C PHE A 178 -7.12 10.57 16.97
N VAL A 179 -8.39 10.32 16.62
CA VAL A 179 -9.46 10.06 17.58
C VAL A 179 -10.24 8.81 17.13
N PRO A 180 -10.26 7.72 17.93
CA PRO A 180 -9.38 7.46 19.07
C PRO A 180 -7.93 7.30 18.64
N PRO A 181 -6.95 7.53 19.54
CA PRO A 181 -5.54 7.35 19.20
C PRO A 181 -5.22 5.86 19.00
N PRO A 182 -4.48 5.48 17.95
CA PRO A 182 -3.93 4.14 17.77
C PRO A 182 -2.84 3.86 18.81
N LYS A 183 -2.50 2.58 18.99
CA LYS A 183 -1.44 2.17 19.94
C LYS A 183 -0.02 2.40 19.42
N ILE A 184 0.14 2.67 18.14
CA ILE A 184 1.43 2.72 17.44
C ILE A 184 1.48 3.94 16.53
N VAL A 185 2.69 4.39 16.23
CA VAL A 185 2.97 5.47 15.29
C VAL A 185 2.56 5.04 13.89
N SER A 186 1.95 5.97 13.16
CA SER A 186 1.64 5.84 11.73
C SER A 186 2.70 6.54 10.88
N ALA A 187 2.73 6.23 9.60
CA ALA A 187 3.55 6.97 8.64
C ALA A 187 2.82 7.11 7.31
N VAL A 188 3.13 8.17 6.58
CA VAL A 188 2.66 8.39 5.23
C VAL A 188 3.69 7.83 4.26
N LEU A 189 3.25 6.87 3.45
CA LEU A 189 4.01 6.21 2.40
C LEU A 189 3.57 6.74 1.05
N MET A 190 4.53 7.11 0.19
CA MET A 190 4.33 7.39 -1.22
C MET A 190 4.97 6.29 -2.05
N ILE A 191 4.22 5.73 -3.01
CA ILE A 191 4.75 4.89 -4.08
C ILE A 191 4.41 5.56 -5.40
N ASN A 192 5.43 6.10 -6.10
CA ASN A 192 5.28 6.62 -7.45
C ASN A 192 5.47 5.45 -8.43
N LYS A 193 4.40 5.09 -9.14
CA LYS A 193 4.40 3.94 -10.04
C LYS A 193 4.87 4.34 -11.44
N ASN A 194 5.72 3.51 -12.02
CA ASN A 194 6.12 3.55 -13.42
C ASN A 194 5.60 2.30 -14.17
N LEU A 195 5.38 1.21 -13.44
CA LEU A 195 4.93 -0.09 -13.92
C LEU A 195 3.85 -0.63 -12.98
N SER A 196 3.17 -1.68 -13.40
CA SER A 196 2.29 -2.48 -12.54
C SER A 196 2.88 -3.87 -12.30
N LEU A 197 2.50 -4.51 -11.20
CA LEU A 197 2.85 -5.91 -10.96
C LEU A 197 1.91 -6.79 -11.80
N ASP A 198 2.47 -7.73 -12.55
CA ASP A 198 1.77 -8.58 -13.51
C ASP A 198 1.98 -10.09 -13.27
N ASP A 199 2.86 -10.49 -12.35
CA ASP A 199 3.19 -11.90 -12.09
C ASP A 199 2.95 -12.28 -10.62
N ASP A 200 1.84 -12.98 -10.36
CA ASP A 200 1.50 -13.47 -9.01
C ASP A 200 2.47 -14.57 -8.54
N ASN A 201 3.09 -15.32 -9.45
CA ASN A 201 4.06 -16.34 -9.07
C ASN A 201 5.34 -15.73 -8.48
N PHE A 202 5.64 -14.48 -8.81
CA PHE A 202 6.75 -13.77 -8.19
C PHE A 202 6.51 -13.50 -6.70
N ASP A 203 5.25 -13.22 -6.30
CA ASP A 203 4.88 -13.09 -4.88
C ASP A 203 5.16 -14.41 -4.12
N ASP A 204 4.79 -15.54 -4.71
CA ASP A 204 5.03 -16.86 -4.13
C ASP A 204 6.52 -17.17 -4.00
N PHE A 205 7.31 -16.84 -5.02
CA PHE A 205 8.75 -16.94 -4.95
C PHE A 205 9.33 -16.09 -3.80
N LEU A 206 8.93 -14.83 -3.68
CA LEU A 206 9.38 -13.95 -2.60
C LEU A 206 8.93 -14.46 -1.23
N ARG A 207 7.73 -15.02 -1.11
CA ARG A 207 7.25 -15.63 0.14
C ARG A 207 8.17 -16.77 0.58
N VAL A 208 8.65 -17.61 -0.34
CA VAL A 208 9.63 -18.66 -0.04
C VAL A 208 10.98 -18.04 0.35
N ALA A 209 11.46 -17.06 -0.42
CA ALA A 209 12.74 -16.42 -0.18
C ALA A 209 12.85 -15.76 1.20
N PHE A 210 11.78 -15.10 1.65
CA PHE A 210 11.71 -14.39 2.95
C PHE A 210 11.09 -15.23 4.09
N ALA A 211 10.79 -16.53 3.88
CA ALA A 211 10.12 -17.38 4.88
C ALA A 211 10.86 -17.43 6.23
N GLN A 212 12.19 -17.39 6.22
CA GLN A 212 13.03 -17.38 7.41
C GLN A 212 14.12 -16.29 7.27
N PRO A 213 13.81 -15.01 7.65
CA PRO A 213 14.71 -13.87 7.38
C PRO A 213 16.11 -13.96 8.00
N ARG A 214 16.26 -14.72 9.10
CA ARG A 214 17.55 -14.93 9.78
C ARG A 214 18.42 -16.04 9.17
N LYS A 215 17.86 -16.86 8.24
CA LYS A 215 18.59 -17.90 7.52
C LYS A 215 19.15 -17.38 6.20
N LYS A 216 20.11 -18.11 5.63
CA LYS A 216 20.67 -17.83 4.30
C LYS A 216 19.57 -17.86 3.26
N LEU A 217 19.64 -16.94 2.28
CA LEU A 217 18.68 -16.86 1.18
C LEU A 217 18.59 -18.18 0.41
N ILE A 218 19.75 -18.77 0.05
CA ILE A 218 19.81 -20.05 -0.66
C ILE A 218 19.13 -21.19 0.13
N SER A 219 19.23 -21.18 1.47
CA SER A 219 18.58 -22.20 2.32
C SER A 219 17.05 -22.05 2.37
N ASN A 220 16.52 -20.85 2.19
CA ASN A 220 15.08 -20.63 2.07
C ASN A 220 14.58 -21.14 0.73
N LEU A 221 15.25 -20.77 -0.36
CA LEU A 221 14.89 -21.12 -1.73
C LEU A 221 15.01 -22.62 -2.00
N ALA A 222 16.03 -23.29 -1.45
CA ALA A 222 16.26 -24.74 -1.62
C ALA A 222 15.15 -25.63 -1.07
N LYS A 223 14.16 -25.08 -0.36
CA LYS A 223 12.96 -25.82 0.07
C LYS A 223 11.97 -26.06 -1.08
N SER A 224 12.01 -25.26 -2.12
CA SER A 224 11.06 -25.29 -3.23
C SER A 224 11.74 -25.38 -4.60
N TYR A 225 13.05 -25.17 -4.68
CA TYR A 225 13.83 -25.15 -5.92
C TYR A 225 15.09 -26.01 -5.80
N SER A 226 15.62 -26.52 -6.95
CA SER A 226 16.85 -27.35 -6.96
C SER A 226 18.03 -26.57 -6.36
N LYS A 227 18.71 -27.19 -5.40
CA LYS A 227 19.85 -26.58 -4.72
C LYS A 227 21.03 -26.38 -5.69
N GLU A 228 21.28 -27.35 -6.57
CA GLU A 228 22.36 -27.29 -7.58
C GLU A 228 22.10 -26.15 -8.56
N ALA A 229 20.85 -25.97 -9.03
CA ALA A 229 20.49 -24.87 -9.90
C ALA A 229 20.67 -23.52 -9.20
N LEU A 230 20.30 -23.41 -7.92
CA LEU A 230 20.49 -22.20 -7.13
C LEU A 230 21.99 -21.89 -6.93
N GLU A 231 22.81 -22.87 -6.56
CA GLU A 231 24.28 -22.71 -6.40
C GLU A 231 24.92 -22.23 -7.70
N THR A 232 24.51 -22.81 -8.84
CA THR A 232 24.95 -22.38 -10.17
C THR A 232 24.57 -20.92 -10.44
N LYS A 233 23.32 -20.53 -10.16
CA LYS A 233 22.83 -19.16 -10.40
C LYS A 233 23.53 -18.15 -9.49
N PHE A 234 23.73 -18.50 -8.20
CA PHE A 234 24.49 -17.66 -7.25
C PHE A 234 25.91 -17.41 -7.75
N ALA A 235 26.59 -18.43 -8.27
CA ALA A 235 27.92 -18.28 -8.84
C ALA A 235 27.93 -17.39 -10.09
N MET A 236 26.94 -17.54 -11.01
CA MET A 236 26.77 -16.69 -12.19
C MET A 236 26.61 -15.21 -11.85
N GLU A 237 25.85 -14.91 -10.79
CA GLU A 237 25.58 -13.54 -10.32
C GLU A 237 26.66 -13.03 -9.33
N MET A 238 27.71 -13.80 -9.09
CA MET A 238 28.75 -13.50 -8.09
C MET A 238 28.16 -13.18 -6.69
N MET A 239 27.08 -13.84 -6.34
CA MET A 239 26.41 -13.69 -5.04
C MET A 239 27.07 -14.60 -3.99
N ASP A 240 27.35 -14.07 -2.81
CA ASP A 240 27.77 -14.89 -1.66
C ASP A 240 26.61 -15.80 -1.22
N THR A 241 26.86 -17.11 -1.12
CA THR A 241 25.89 -18.12 -0.66
C THR A 241 25.50 -17.95 0.81
N ASN A 242 26.22 -17.11 1.57
CA ASN A 242 25.95 -16.82 2.97
C ASN A 242 24.96 -15.68 3.19
N ILE A 243 24.62 -14.90 2.16
CA ILE A 243 23.74 -13.74 2.32
C ILE A 243 22.36 -14.14 2.85
N ARG A 244 21.78 -13.22 3.65
CA ARG A 244 20.41 -13.32 4.13
C ARG A 244 19.45 -12.63 3.15
N PRO A 245 18.13 -12.91 3.23
CA PRO A 245 17.16 -12.31 2.33
C PRO A 245 17.24 -10.77 2.22
N HIS A 246 17.44 -10.04 3.31
CA HIS A 246 17.49 -8.57 3.28
C HIS A 246 18.75 -7.98 2.63
N GLU A 247 19.80 -8.80 2.42
CA GLU A 247 21.07 -8.36 1.84
C GLU A 247 21.09 -8.45 0.30
N ALA A 248 20.18 -9.27 -0.29
CA ALA A 248 20.04 -9.38 -1.74
C ALA A 248 19.30 -8.17 -2.31
N THR A 249 19.69 -7.73 -3.51
CA THR A 249 19.04 -6.63 -4.21
C THR A 249 17.73 -7.06 -4.88
N THR A 250 16.85 -6.11 -5.23
CA THR A 250 15.66 -6.38 -6.04
C THR A 250 16.02 -7.04 -7.38
N GLN A 251 17.16 -6.64 -8.00
CA GLN A 251 17.61 -7.25 -9.24
C GLN A 251 18.00 -8.71 -9.03
N ASN A 252 18.73 -9.05 -7.95
CA ASN A 252 19.04 -10.44 -7.63
C ASN A 252 17.77 -11.30 -7.52
N TYR A 253 16.70 -10.79 -6.90
CA TYR A 253 15.41 -11.50 -6.81
C TYR A 253 14.78 -11.74 -8.17
N LYS A 254 14.79 -10.74 -9.07
CA LYS A 254 14.27 -10.88 -10.44
C LYS A 254 15.05 -11.93 -11.23
N ASP A 255 16.39 -11.92 -11.13
CA ASP A 255 17.25 -12.83 -11.87
C ASP A 255 17.18 -14.26 -11.34
N LEU A 256 17.09 -14.43 -10.01
CA LEU A 256 16.85 -15.73 -9.37
C LEU A 256 15.48 -16.30 -9.77
N TYR A 257 14.43 -15.49 -9.73
CA TYR A 257 13.08 -15.92 -10.10
C TYR A 257 13.01 -16.36 -11.58
N LYS A 258 13.53 -15.55 -12.48
CA LYS A 258 13.56 -15.89 -13.91
C LYS A 258 14.27 -17.23 -14.14
N TYR A 259 15.43 -17.41 -13.53
CA TYR A 259 16.20 -18.65 -13.63
C TYR A 259 15.44 -19.86 -13.07
N THR A 260 14.82 -19.75 -11.88
CA THR A 260 14.05 -20.85 -11.30
C THR A 260 12.84 -21.23 -12.14
N LYS A 261 12.19 -20.26 -12.81
CA LYS A 261 11.05 -20.50 -13.70
C LYS A 261 11.44 -21.30 -14.93
N GLU A 262 12.61 -21.02 -15.52
CA GLU A 262 13.14 -21.77 -16.66
C GLU A 262 13.41 -23.25 -16.33
N PHE A 263 13.93 -23.54 -15.14
CA PHE A 263 14.21 -24.90 -14.68
C PHE A 263 13.01 -25.65 -14.13
N SER A 264 11.95 -24.97 -13.70
CA SER A 264 10.70 -25.61 -13.24
C SER A 264 9.84 -26.12 -14.40
N ASN A 265 9.96 -25.52 -15.58
CA ASN A 265 9.23 -25.92 -16.79
C ASN A 265 9.89 -27.09 -17.56
N GLY A 266 10.98 -27.63 -17.05
CA GLY A 266 11.74 -28.74 -17.64
C GLY A 266 11.50 -30.11 -16.98
N LYS A 267 10.43 -30.25 -16.16
CA LYS A 267 10.01 -31.52 -15.54
C LYS A 267 8.69 -31.99 -16.11
#